data_af727e140d2852a6ce340429775852de
#
_entry.id   af727e140d2852a6ce340429775852de
#
_cell.length_a   1.000
_cell.length_b   1.000
_cell.length_c   1.000
_cell.angle_alpha   90.00
_cell.angle_beta   90.00
_cell.angle_gamma   90.00
#
_symmetry.space_group_name_H-M   'P 1'
#
loop_
_entity.id
_entity.type
_entity.pdbx_description
1 polymer ?
#
loop_
_entity_poly.entity_id
_entity_poly.type
_entity_poly.pdbx_seq_one_letter_code
_entity_poly.pdbx_strand_id
1 'polypeptide(L)'
;MDPRVTRLNRVPVLGRLAVRTGSKAITKQAFSGPAERLAQAWRTHGGRVGTYRFDWTPASAPLGACHCMELPFLFGSPQTWADAPMLGPQRTIDPQLSAEMRTRWAQFAHRGVDSLPEPALRFG
;
A
#
# COMPACT_ATOMS: atom_id res chain seq x y z
N MET A 1 -21.49 -11.87 4.00
CA MET A 1 -20.48 -11.60 5.04
C MET A 1 -19.67 -12.87 5.21
N ASP A 2 -18.40 -12.86 4.78
CA ASP A 2 -17.57 -14.07 4.79
C ASP A 2 -17.25 -14.46 6.24
N PRO A 3 -17.62 -15.68 6.72
CA PRO A 3 -17.36 -16.14 8.09
C PRO A 3 -15.87 -16.21 8.45
N ARG A 4 -14.98 -16.16 7.46
CA ARG A 4 -13.53 -16.17 7.68
C ARG A 4 -13.02 -14.85 8.25
N VAL A 5 -13.65 -13.71 7.91
CA VAL A 5 -13.26 -12.38 8.42
C VAL A 5 -13.68 -12.19 9.88
N THR A 6 -14.76 -12.82 10.31
CA THR A 6 -15.28 -12.69 11.66
C THR A 6 -14.41 -13.45 12.69
N ARG A 7 -13.64 -14.46 12.27
CA ARG A 7 -12.74 -15.20 13.18
C ARG A 7 -11.49 -14.42 13.56
N LEU A 8 -10.99 -13.52 12.71
CA LEU A 8 -9.80 -12.72 12.98
C LEU A 8 -9.99 -11.72 14.13
N ASN A 9 -11.23 -11.26 14.37
CA ASN A 9 -11.52 -10.36 15.48
C ASN A 9 -11.52 -11.00 16.88
N ARG A 10 -11.44 -12.34 16.97
CA ARG A 10 -11.42 -13.10 18.24
C ARG A 10 -10.05 -13.62 18.64
N VAL A 11 -9.00 -13.26 17.89
CA VAL A 11 -7.65 -13.71 18.22
C VAL A 11 -7.14 -12.94 19.46
N PRO A 12 -6.68 -13.62 20.51
CA PRO A 12 -6.08 -12.99 21.68
C PRO A 12 -4.92 -12.06 21.31
N VAL A 13 -4.62 -11.08 22.14
CA VAL A 13 -3.57 -10.06 21.90
C VAL A 13 -2.24 -10.71 21.45
N LEU A 14 -1.87 -11.83 22.04
CA LEU A 14 -0.68 -12.61 21.65
C LEU A 14 -0.76 -13.15 20.22
N GLY A 15 -1.93 -13.61 19.80
CA GLY A 15 -2.16 -14.07 18.43
C GLY A 15 -2.09 -12.92 17.41
N ARG A 16 -2.57 -11.73 17.77
CA ARG A 16 -2.44 -10.52 16.91
C ARG A 16 -0.99 -10.10 16.73
N LEU A 17 -0.18 -10.19 17.78
CA LEU A 17 1.24 -9.88 17.70
C LEU A 17 1.99 -10.89 16.81
N ALA A 18 1.71 -12.18 16.95
CA ALA A 18 2.29 -13.24 16.13
C ALA A 18 1.90 -13.08 14.64
N VAL A 19 0.64 -12.77 14.35
CA VAL A 19 0.15 -12.49 12.99
C VAL A 19 0.84 -11.27 12.40
N ARG A 20 0.99 -10.18 13.17
CA ARG A 20 1.67 -8.96 12.70
C ARG A 20 3.15 -9.19 12.42
N THR A 21 3.84 -9.97 13.24
CA THR A 21 5.27 -10.31 13.05
C THR A 21 5.45 -11.22 11.84
N GLY A 22 4.62 -12.25 11.71
CA GLY A 22 4.62 -13.14 10.54
C GLY A 22 4.29 -12.40 9.25
N SER A 23 3.30 -11.52 9.27
CA SER A 23 2.93 -10.70 8.12
C SER A 23 4.06 -9.78 7.66
N LYS A 24 4.78 -9.14 8.60
CA LYS A 24 5.95 -8.32 8.26
C LYS A 24 7.07 -9.12 7.61
N ALA A 25 7.35 -10.32 8.11
CA ALA A 25 8.37 -11.20 7.54
C ALA A 25 7.99 -11.64 6.12
N ILE A 26 6.74 -12.04 5.90
CA ILE A 26 6.22 -12.40 4.59
C ILE A 26 6.27 -11.21 3.64
N THR A 27 5.84 -10.03 4.07
CA THR A 27 5.90 -8.80 3.27
C THR A 27 7.33 -8.49 2.85
N LYS A 28 8.29 -8.59 3.78
CA LYS A 28 9.70 -8.36 3.46
C LYS A 28 10.25 -9.38 2.48
N GLN A 29 9.90 -10.64 2.64
CA GLN A 29 10.42 -11.72 1.80
C GLN A 29 9.78 -11.72 0.41
N ALA A 30 8.47 -11.53 0.32
CA ALA A 30 7.71 -11.69 -0.92
C ALA A 30 7.59 -10.39 -1.75
N PHE A 31 7.66 -9.22 -1.11
CA PHE A 31 7.39 -7.94 -1.77
C PHE A 31 8.51 -6.92 -1.63
N SER A 32 8.73 -6.36 -0.42
CA SER A 32 9.66 -5.25 -0.28
C SER A 32 11.12 -5.64 -0.53
N GLY A 33 11.54 -6.82 -0.12
CA GLY A 33 12.88 -7.30 -0.38
C GLY A 33 13.21 -7.49 -1.88
N PRO A 34 12.35 -8.18 -2.65
CA PRO A 34 12.49 -8.24 -4.10
C PRO A 34 12.47 -6.87 -4.78
N ALA A 35 11.58 -5.95 -4.38
CA ALA A 35 11.52 -4.60 -4.92
C ALA A 35 12.81 -3.80 -4.64
N GLU A 36 13.33 -3.88 -3.42
CA GLU A 36 14.59 -3.24 -3.04
C GLU A 36 15.78 -3.79 -3.85
N ARG A 37 15.85 -5.12 -4.03
CA ARG A 37 16.90 -5.76 -4.85
C ARG A 37 16.82 -5.33 -6.31
N LEU A 38 15.60 -5.28 -6.87
CA LEU A 38 15.39 -4.81 -8.24
C LEU A 38 15.84 -3.35 -8.40
N ALA A 39 15.42 -2.48 -7.48
CA ALA A 39 15.81 -1.08 -7.48
C ALA A 39 17.34 -0.92 -7.39
N GLN A 40 17.98 -1.69 -6.53
CA GLN A 40 19.44 -1.68 -6.40
C GLN A 40 20.15 -2.19 -7.66
N ALA A 41 19.69 -3.30 -8.22
CA ALA A 41 20.25 -3.83 -9.46
C ALA A 41 20.13 -2.82 -10.60
N TRP A 42 18.98 -2.16 -10.72
CA TRP A 42 18.79 -1.13 -11.74
C TRP A 42 19.75 0.06 -11.58
N ARG A 43 19.95 0.54 -10.34
CA ARG A 43 20.93 1.60 -10.06
C ARG A 43 22.36 1.19 -10.40
N THR A 44 22.74 -0.05 -10.06
CA THR A 44 24.09 -0.58 -10.35
C THR A 44 24.40 -0.58 -11.84
N HIS A 45 23.37 -0.71 -12.69
CA HIS A 45 23.50 -0.64 -14.14
C HIS A 45 23.27 0.77 -14.72
N GLY A 46 23.37 1.81 -13.89
CA GLY A 46 23.20 3.20 -14.32
C GLY A 46 21.75 3.63 -14.50
N GLY A 47 20.80 2.80 -14.13
CA GLY A 47 19.38 3.13 -14.21
C GLY A 47 18.96 4.08 -13.08
N ARG A 48 17.92 4.86 -13.35
CA ARG A 48 17.32 5.82 -12.39
C ARG A 48 16.07 5.21 -11.79
N VAL A 49 15.93 5.28 -10.48
CA VAL A 49 14.86 4.63 -9.72
C VAL A 49 14.30 5.57 -8.67
N GLY A 50 13.01 5.80 -8.73
CA GLY A 50 12.22 6.27 -7.61
C GLY A 50 11.51 5.10 -6.94
N THR A 51 11.37 5.16 -5.64
CA THR A 51 10.61 4.17 -4.87
C THR A 51 9.50 4.88 -4.10
N TYR A 52 8.41 4.17 -3.83
CA TYR A 52 7.43 4.66 -2.88
C TYR A 52 6.99 3.57 -1.94
N ARG A 53 6.47 3.99 -0.79
CA ARG A 53 5.82 3.14 0.18
C ARG A 53 4.44 3.68 0.51
N PHE A 54 3.47 2.81 0.47
CA PHE A 54 2.10 3.12 0.85
C PHE A 54 1.82 2.57 2.24
N ASP A 55 1.56 3.46 3.20
CA ASP A 55 1.37 3.13 4.61
C ASP A 55 -0.04 3.43 5.13
N TRP A 56 -0.89 4.05 4.31
CA TRP A 56 -2.25 4.39 4.73
C TRP A 56 -3.06 3.15 5.13
N THR A 57 -3.80 3.29 6.20
CA THR A 57 -4.67 2.23 6.73
C THR A 57 -6.01 2.83 7.12
N PRO A 58 -7.13 2.20 6.76
CA PRO A 58 -8.42 2.64 7.23
C PRO A 58 -8.59 2.43 8.73
N ALA A 59 -9.34 3.32 9.38
CA ALA A 59 -9.70 3.15 10.79
C ALA A 59 -10.42 1.81 10.99
N SER A 60 -10.02 1.08 12.03
CA SER A 60 -10.63 -0.21 12.40
C SER A 60 -10.52 -1.35 11.36
N ALA A 61 -9.61 -1.25 10.39
CA ALA A 61 -9.38 -2.33 9.44
C ALA A 61 -8.41 -3.37 10.03
N PRO A 62 -8.77 -4.66 10.02
CA PRO A 62 -7.94 -5.71 10.58
C PRO A 62 -6.68 -6.00 9.74
N LEU A 63 -6.68 -5.61 8.46
CA LEU A 63 -5.63 -5.96 7.52
C LEU A 63 -4.53 -4.89 7.39
N GLY A 64 -4.73 -3.69 7.98
CA GLY A 64 -3.79 -2.57 7.84
C GLY A 64 -3.59 -2.15 6.38
N ALA A 65 -2.40 -1.68 6.03
CA ALA A 65 -2.00 -1.41 4.64
C ALA A 65 -1.72 -2.72 3.91
N CYS A 66 -2.78 -3.43 3.54
CA CYS A 66 -2.68 -4.73 2.87
C CYS A 66 -2.35 -4.57 1.38
N HIS A 67 -2.01 -5.69 0.74
CA HIS A 67 -1.78 -5.75 -0.70
C HIS A 67 -2.94 -5.13 -1.49
N CYS A 68 -2.64 -4.36 -2.51
CA CYS A 68 -3.59 -3.62 -3.36
C CYS A 68 -4.37 -2.49 -2.67
N MET A 69 -4.01 -2.09 -1.45
CA MET A 69 -4.69 -0.98 -0.75
C MET A 69 -4.53 0.37 -1.46
N GLU A 70 -3.48 0.55 -2.25
CA GLU A 70 -3.24 1.75 -3.05
C GLU A 70 -4.15 1.88 -4.28
N LEU A 71 -4.74 0.79 -4.76
CA LEU A 71 -5.56 0.80 -5.99
C LEU A 71 -6.78 1.72 -5.92
N PRO A 72 -7.54 1.77 -4.84
CA PRO A 72 -8.63 2.73 -4.69
C PRO A 72 -8.19 4.20 -4.80
N PHE A 73 -6.95 4.50 -4.43
CA PHE A 73 -6.39 5.85 -4.49
C PHE A 73 -5.95 6.24 -5.89
N LEU A 74 -5.48 5.28 -6.66
CA LEU A 74 -5.02 5.48 -8.04
C LEU A 74 -6.14 5.35 -9.06
N PHE A 75 -6.99 4.35 -8.91
CA PHE A 75 -7.93 3.94 -9.93
C PHE A 75 -9.36 3.88 -9.38
N GLY A 76 -10.19 4.74 -9.86
CA GLY A 76 -11.60 4.59 -9.66
C GLY A 76 -12.27 5.68 -8.85
N SER A 77 -13.57 5.58 -8.86
CA SER A 77 -14.48 6.40 -8.09
C SER A 77 -14.84 5.68 -6.77
N PRO A 78 -15.38 6.39 -5.79
CA PRO A 78 -15.92 5.79 -4.58
C PRO A 78 -16.89 4.63 -4.86
N GLN A 79 -17.67 4.71 -5.93
CA GLN A 79 -18.63 3.69 -6.33
C GLN A 79 -17.95 2.38 -6.75
N THR A 80 -16.84 2.47 -7.46
CA THR A 80 -16.07 1.28 -7.90
C THR A 80 -15.58 0.45 -6.72
N TRP A 81 -15.27 1.09 -5.61
CA TRP A 81 -14.67 0.47 -4.42
C TRP A 81 -15.64 0.37 -3.22
N ALA A 82 -16.93 0.67 -3.44
CA ALA A 82 -17.95 0.69 -2.38
C ALA A 82 -18.06 -0.65 -1.62
N ASP A 83 -17.81 -1.77 -2.29
CA ASP A 83 -17.88 -3.11 -1.70
C ASP A 83 -16.51 -3.69 -1.32
N ALA A 84 -15.43 -2.91 -1.40
CA ALA A 84 -14.09 -3.39 -1.10
C ALA A 84 -13.88 -3.58 0.42
N PRO A 85 -13.77 -4.82 0.94
CA PRO A 85 -13.67 -5.08 2.39
C PRO A 85 -12.40 -4.49 3.01
N MET A 86 -11.35 -4.32 2.22
CA MET A 86 -10.06 -3.79 2.66
C MET A 86 -10.16 -2.32 3.11
N LEU A 87 -11.13 -1.56 2.62
CA LEU A 87 -11.36 -0.17 3.02
C LEU A 87 -12.04 -0.03 4.39
N GLY A 88 -12.30 -1.11 5.08
CA GLY A 88 -12.95 -1.10 6.38
C GLY A 88 -14.45 -0.80 6.32
N PRO A 89 -15.09 -0.55 7.46
CA PRO A 89 -16.55 -0.38 7.52
C PRO A 89 -17.07 0.84 6.77
N GLN A 90 -16.31 1.92 6.74
CA GLN A 90 -16.72 3.20 6.15
C GLN A 90 -16.60 3.24 4.63
N ARG A 91 -15.83 2.34 4.05
CA ARG A 91 -15.59 2.26 2.58
C ARG A 91 -15.12 3.56 1.95
N THR A 92 -14.41 4.38 2.71
CA THR A 92 -13.92 5.70 2.28
C THR A 92 -12.40 5.71 2.18
N ILE A 93 -11.88 6.53 1.30
CA ILE A 93 -10.46 6.82 1.15
C ILE A 93 -10.23 8.29 1.46
N ASP A 94 -8.98 8.64 1.78
CA ASP A 94 -8.56 10.03 1.89
C ASP A 94 -8.48 10.67 0.49
N PRO A 95 -9.31 11.67 0.17
CA PRO A 95 -9.32 12.27 -1.16
C PRO A 95 -8.06 13.11 -1.43
N GLN A 96 -7.43 13.68 -0.41
CA GLN A 96 -6.21 14.46 -0.57
C GLN A 96 -5.04 13.55 -0.91
N LEU A 97 -4.90 12.45 -0.18
CA LEU A 97 -3.89 11.43 -0.47
C LEU A 97 -4.10 10.82 -1.86
N SER A 98 -5.34 10.57 -2.26
CA SER A 98 -5.66 10.10 -3.60
C SER A 98 -5.22 11.09 -4.69
N ALA A 99 -5.51 12.38 -4.51
CA ALA A 99 -5.09 13.42 -5.45
C ALA A 99 -3.57 13.53 -5.53
N GLU A 100 -2.88 13.45 -4.41
CA GLU A 100 -1.41 13.48 -4.36
C GLU A 100 -0.82 12.28 -5.11
N MET A 101 -1.26 11.07 -4.82
CA MET A 101 -0.77 9.86 -5.48
C MET A 101 -0.94 9.95 -7.00
N ARG A 102 -2.13 10.30 -7.47
CA ARG A 102 -2.41 10.45 -8.92
C ARG A 102 -1.51 11.50 -9.56
N THR A 103 -1.28 12.61 -8.88
CA THR A 103 -0.38 13.67 -9.35
C THR A 103 1.04 13.16 -9.51
N ARG A 104 1.57 12.45 -8.50
CA ARG A 104 2.92 11.89 -8.55
C ARG A 104 3.08 10.83 -9.66
N TRP A 105 2.10 9.97 -9.81
CA TRP A 105 2.10 8.98 -10.89
C TRP A 105 2.03 9.62 -12.27
N ALA A 106 1.19 10.63 -12.45
CA ALA A 106 1.12 11.37 -13.70
C ALA A 106 2.43 12.12 -14.01
N GLN A 107 3.02 12.77 -13.01
CA GLN A 107 4.34 13.42 -13.17
C GLN A 107 5.41 12.43 -13.58
N PHE A 108 5.46 11.27 -12.91
CA PHE A 108 6.38 10.21 -13.27
C PHE A 108 6.18 9.70 -14.71
N ALA A 109 4.92 9.46 -15.11
CA ALA A 109 4.61 9.01 -16.47
C ALA A 109 5.03 10.02 -17.56
N HIS A 110 4.91 11.32 -17.27
CA HIS A 110 5.24 12.36 -18.23
C HIS A 110 6.71 12.78 -18.25
N ARG A 111 7.39 12.72 -17.11
CA ARG A 111 8.73 13.31 -16.93
C ARG A 111 9.76 12.33 -16.36
N GLY A 112 9.37 11.12 -16.01
CA GLY A 112 10.24 10.14 -15.40
C GLY A 112 10.60 10.48 -13.95
N VAL A 113 11.64 9.81 -13.44
CA VAL A 113 12.08 9.89 -12.04
C VAL A 113 12.49 11.31 -11.62
N ASP A 114 12.96 12.14 -12.57
CA ASP A 114 13.40 13.51 -12.27
C ASP A 114 12.29 14.47 -11.85
N SER A 115 11.05 14.09 -12.12
CA SER A 115 9.91 14.87 -11.67
C SER A 115 9.52 14.66 -10.22
N LEU A 116 10.09 13.66 -9.58
CA LEU A 116 9.77 13.33 -8.19
C LEU A 116 10.61 14.20 -7.25
N PRO A 117 10.01 14.76 -6.19
CA PRO A 117 10.73 15.64 -5.26
C PRO A 117 11.79 14.90 -4.45
N GLU A 118 11.60 13.61 -4.26
CA GLU A 118 12.46 12.73 -3.50
C GLU A 118 12.58 11.36 -4.15
N PRO A 119 13.73 10.69 -4.03
CA PRO A 119 13.92 9.34 -4.59
C PRO A 119 13.11 8.26 -3.86
N ALA A 120 12.59 8.56 -2.67
CA ALA A 120 11.77 7.67 -1.85
C ALA A 120 10.59 8.42 -1.27
N LEU A 121 9.38 8.16 -1.78
CA LEU A 121 8.14 8.77 -1.33
C LEU A 121 7.43 7.90 -0.29
N ARG A 122 6.65 8.54 0.58
CA ARG A 122 5.71 7.85 1.47
C ARG A 122 4.32 8.42 1.30
N PHE A 123 3.33 7.56 1.26
CA PHE A 123 1.92 7.90 1.18
C PHE A 123 1.16 7.31 2.38
N GLY A 124 0.59 8.16 3.20
CA GLY A 124 -0.15 7.79 4.41
C GLY A 124 0.49 8.12 5.73
#